data_52059c8171775d02577a704a328f02fd
#
_entry.id   52059c8171775d02577a704a328f02fd
#
_cell.length_a   1.000
_cell.length_b   1.000
_cell.length_c   1.000
_cell.angle_alpha   90.00
_cell.angle_beta   90.00
_cell.angle_gamma   90.00
#
_symmetry.space_group_name_H-M   'P 1'
#
loop_
_entity.id
_entity.type
_entity.pdbx_description
1 polymer ?
#
loop_
_entity_poly.entity_id
_entity_poly.type
_entity_poly.pdbx_seq_one_letter_code
_entity_poly.pdbx_strand_id
1 'polypeptide(L)'
;KLILLTMNYYFLIVSLFCLYFTACNRSSELSQTEQSSTNESKDMDSVWGEDGKSVLLKSNWIPGKEYNFRQVTDMKMDLPLAGAEGSQTEMSIDFKIDVKSLDGSSNKKIQLGFDKVKMSMQMAGQNMVYDSEDPDNQSPLLKTTLSSLSDQSYEATFDENNKILSLEGEGEGAGNGLGMGAMSQGDVENMLQQLGDFKFPEAMIDPDTKWQNKQNFKMQQIGEMNMTVDYTYKGPVESDGKKLAKITFSGKAETSGAGLVSFKDSQMTGTMLFDPQLGALLESETKMDMTMSIGGESGAEMDTATVSKYSLISVD
;
A
#
# COMPACT_ATOMS: atom_id res chain seq x y z
N LYS A 1 30.93 13.04 1.15
CA LYS A 1 30.58 11.89 2.02
C LYS A 1 29.27 12.13 2.79
N LEU A 2 29.03 13.33 3.35
CA LEU A 2 27.79 13.67 4.06
C LEU A 2 26.58 13.68 3.11
N ILE A 3 26.75 14.23 1.89
CA ILE A 3 25.71 14.30 0.85
C ILE A 3 25.28 12.89 0.37
N LEU A 4 26.24 11.95 0.21
CA LEU A 4 25.91 10.56 -0.15
C LEU A 4 25.16 9.82 0.98
N LEU A 5 25.45 10.11 2.24
CA LEU A 5 24.75 9.51 3.39
C LEU A 5 23.30 10.03 3.47
N THR A 6 23.08 11.33 3.28
CA THR A 6 21.73 11.92 3.27
C THR A 6 20.94 11.42 2.08
N MET A 7 21.52 11.33 0.87
CA MET A 7 20.84 10.81 -0.32
C MET A 7 20.38 9.36 -0.16
N ASN A 8 21.16 8.48 0.49
CA ASN A 8 20.74 7.10 0.77
C ASN A 8 19.50 7.04 1.68
N TYR A 9 19.37 7.95 2.65
CA TYR A 9 18.21 8.03 3.53
C TYR A 9 16.94 8.48 2.80
N TYR A 10 17.05 9.42 1.87
CA TYR A 10 15.91 9.90 1.09
C TYR A 10 15.32 8.86 0.16
N PHE A 11 16.19 8.07 -0.44
CA PHE A 11 15.80 6.99 -1.34
C PHE A 11 14.91 5.95 -0.62
N LEU A 12 15.24 5.63 0.62
CA LEU A 12 14.50 4.66 1.42
C LEU A 12 13.13 5.19 1.85
N ILE A 13 13.04 6.45 2.23
CA ILE A 13 11.78 7.09 2.64
C ILE A 13 10.80 7.10 1.49
N VAL A 14 11.23 7.41 0.28
CA VAL A 14 10.34 7.55 -0.87
C VAL A 14 9.96 6.20 -1.47
N SER A 15 10.86 5.20 -1.52
CA SER A 15 10.49 3.85 -1.95
C SER A 15 9.55 3.15 -0.96
N LEU A 16 9.74 3.36 0.34
CA LEU A 16 8.78 2.92 1.35
C LEU A 16 7.42 3.60 1.18
N PHE A 17 7.41 4.90 0.89
CA PHE A 17 6.20 5.66 0.63
C PHE A 17 5.34 5.05 -0.50
N CYS A 18 5.98 4.50 -1.53
CA CYS A 18 5.27 3.86 -2.64
C CYS A 18 4.55 2.58 -2.22
N LEU A 19 5.07 1.84 -1.26
CA LEU A 19 4.41 0.67 -0.68
C LEU A 19 3.21 1.09 0.21
N TYR A 20 3.28 2.26 0.86
CA TYR A 20 2.22 2.77 1.74
C TYR A 20 0.98 3.28 1.03
N PHE A 21 1.06 3.65 -0.26
CA PHE A 21 -0.04 4.34 -0.94
C PHE A 21 -1.06 3.44 -1.61
N THR A 22 -0.84 2.15 -1.67
CA THR A 22 -1.83 1.25 -2.29
C THR A 22 -3.03 0.98 -1.40
N ALA A 23 -2.95 1.29 -0.12
CA ALA A 23 -4.06 0.99 0.75
C ALA A 23 -4.03 1.79 2.05
N CYS A 24 -5.09 2.46 2.38
CA CYS A 24 -5.23 3.36 3.51
C CYS A 24 -6.18 2.82 4.58
N ASN A 25 -5.73 2.56 5.79
CA ASN A 25 -6.63 2.59 6.96
C ASN A 25 -6.03 2.53 8.37
N ARG A 26 -6.41 3.39 9.27
CA ARG A 26 -6.58 3.14 10.72
C ARG A 26 -7.50 4.15 11.42
N SER A 27 -8.38 3.59 12.22
CA SER A 27 -9.25 4.08 13.32
C SER A 27 -9.63 5.56 13.40
N SER A 28 -10.93 5.83 13.29
CA SER A 28 -11.61 6.93 13.98
C SER A 28 -12.87 6.43 14.65
N GLU A 29 -13.13 6.93 15.84
CA GLU A 29 -14.36 6.72 16.60
C GLU A 29 -15.58 7.12 15.76
N LEU A 30 -16.47 6.16 15.52
CA LEU A 30 -17.77 6.38 14.93
C LEU A 30 -18.74 6.86 16.02
N SER A 31 -19.21 8.05 15.87
CA SER A 31 -20.44 8.54 16.52
C SER A 31 -21.60 7.69 15.98
N GLN A 32 -22.12 6.80 16.80
CA GLN A 32 -23.28 5.97 16.49
C GLN A 32 -24.53 6.84 16.49
N THR A 33 -25.21 6.88 15.35
CA THR A 33 -26.63 7.23 15.30
C THR A 33 -27.39 5.91 15.13
N GLU A 34 -28.07 5.49 16.19
CA GLU A 34 -28.93 4.31 16.18
C GLU A 34 -30.05 4.49 15.17
N GLN A 35 -30.13 3.62 14.18
CA GLN A 35 -31.37 3.34 13.48
C GLN A 35 -31.69 1.85 13.57
N SER A 36 -32.76 1.60 14.33
CA SER A 36 -33.44 0.32 14.43
C SER A 36 -33.84 -0.20 13.06
N SER A 37 -33.37 -1.36 12.67
CA SER A 37 -33.91 -2.11 11.54
C SER A 37 -34.37 -3.49 11.97
N THR A 38 -35.62 -3.74 11.69
CA THR A 38 -36.34 -5.01 11.80
C THR A 38 -35.70 -6.12 11.00
N ASN A 39 -35.51 -7.27 11.66
CA ASN A 39 -35.09 -8.54 11.08
C ASN A 39 -36.04 -9.04 9.99
N GLU A 40 -35.59 -9.10 8.77
CA GLU A 40 -36.05 -10.08 7.78
C GLU A 40 -34.82 -10.83 7.25
N SER A 41 -34.78 -12.12 7.53
CA SER A 41 -33.83 -13.07 6.96
C SER A 41 -34.13 -13.20 5.45
N LYS A 42 -33.40 -12.47 4.62
CA LYS A 42 -33.28 -12.69 3.19
C LYS A 42 -31.88 -13.18 2.87
N ASP A 43 -31.84 -14.16 1.96
CA ASP A 43 -30.65 -14.80 1.42
C ASP A 43 -29.47 -13.82 1.25
N MET A 44 -28.41 -14.02 2.05
CA MET A 44 -27.17 -13.24 1.99
C MET A 44 -26.23 -13.70 0.87
N ASP A 45 -26.76 -14.22 -0.25
CA ASP A 45 -25.91 -14.79 -1.32
C ASP A 45 -25.56 -13.81 -2.46
N SER A 46 -26.07 -12.59 -2.46
CA SER A 46 -25.72 -11.62 -3.51
C SER A 46 -25.00 -10.41 -2.94
N VAL A 47 -23.71 -10.26 -3.27
CA VAL A 47 -22.94 -9.04 -2.99
C VAL A 47 -23.41 -7.83 -3.82
N TRP A 48 -24.23 -8.07 -4.84
CA TRP A 48 -24.86 -7.05 -5.68
C TRP A 48 -26.34 -6.92 -5.32
N GLY A 49 -26.83 -5.70 -5.26
CA GLY A 49 -28.24 -5.43 -5.08
C GLY A 49 -29.11 -5.87 -6.27
N GLU A 50 -30.41 -5.95 -6.07
CA GLU A 50 -31.38 -6.34 -7.10
C GLU A 50 -31.37 -5.40 -8.32
N ASP A 51 -30.98 -4.14 -8.13
CA ASP A 51 -30.81 -3.15 -9.20
C ASP A 51 -29.57 -3.40 -10.07
N GLY A 52 -28.72 -4.35 -9.66
CA GLY A 52 -27.46 -4.68 -10.29
C GLY A 52 -26.41 -3.55 -10.22
N LYS A 53 -26.63 -2.51 -9.43
CA LYS A 53 -25.74 -1.34 -9.30
C LYS A 53 -25.22 -1.14 -7.88
N SER A 54 -26.07 -1.34 -6.89
CA SER A 54 -25.67 -1.32 -5.48
C SER A 54 -24.78 -2.50 -5.17
N VAL A 55 -23.85 -2.34 -4.21
CA VAL A 55 -22.85 -3.37 -3.87
C VAL A 55 -22.53 -3.36 -2.39
N LEU A 56 -22.34 -4.56 -1.83
CA LEU A 56 -21.71 -4.75 -0.52
C LEU A 56 -20.21 -4.98 -0.73
N LEU A 57 -19.40 -4.04 -0.28
CA LEU A 57 -17.95 -4.13 -0.35
C LEU A 57 -17.42 -4.73 0.97
N LYS A 58 -16.75 -5.86 0.87
CA LYS A 58 -16.12 -6.51 2.02
C LYS A 58 -14.84 -7.22 1.57
N SER A 59 -13.71 -6.87 2.18
CA SER A 59 -12.47 -7.64 1.97
C SER A 59 -12.60 -9.03 2.58
N ASN A 60 -12.14 -10.03 1.86
CA ASN A 60 -12.16 -11.41 2.30
C ASN A 60 -10.93 -12.18 1.80
N TRP A 61 -10.15 -12.70 2.71
CA TRP A 61 -9.08 -13.64 2.44
C TRP A 61 -9.64 -15.05 2.55
N ILE A 62 -9.70 -15.78 1.42
CA ILE A 62 -10.29 -17.13 1.36
C ILE A 62 -9.24 -18.15 1.79
N PRO A 63 -9.45 -18.91 2.88
CA PRO A 63 -8.52 -19.95 3.30
C PRO A 63 -8.30 -21.01 2.21
N GLY A 64 -7.06 -21.45 2.05
CA GLY A 64 -6.63 -22.41 1.03
C GLY A 64 -6.35 -21.76 -0.32
N LYS A 65 -6.36 -20.44 -0.41
CA LYS A 65 -6.01 -19.69 -1.62
C LYS A 65 -4.67 -19.00 -1.49
N GLU A 66 -3.92 -18.98 -2.60
CA GLU A 66 -2.73 -18.19 -2.81
C GLU A 66 -3.06 -17.03 -3.77
N TYR A 67 -2.75 -15.82 -3.36
CA TYR A 67 -2.96 -14.59 -4.13
C TYR A 67 -1.60 -14.07 -4.59
N ASN A 68 -1.42 -13.96 -5.90
CA ASN A 68 -0.19 -13.46 -6.50
C ASN A 68 -0.39 -12.03 -7.01
N PHE A 69 0.44 -11.11 -6.58
CA PHE A 69 0.32 -9.68 -6.84
C PHE A 69 1.55 -9.13 -7.51
N ARG A 70 1.35 -8.06 -8.27
CA ARG A 70 2.41 -7.19 -8.79
C ARG A 70 2.15 -5.76 -8.43
N GLN A 71 3.16 -5.10 -7.93
CA GLN A 71 3.19 -3.66 -7.77
C GLN A 71 4.28 -3.06 -8.66
N VAL A 72 3.94 -2.04 -9.44
CA VAL A 72 4.88 -1.24 -10.23
C VAL A 72 4.78 0.20 -9.78
N THR A 73 5.92 0.81 -9.51
CA THR A 73 5.99 2.20 -9.06
C THR A 73 7.00 2.96 -9.89
N ASP A 74 6.53 4.05 -10.51
CA ASP A 74 7.34 5.05 -11.20
C ASP A 74 7.40 6.30 -10.33
N MET A 75 8.61 6.77 -10.04
CA MET A 75 8.82 7.96 -9.23
C MET A 75 9.80 8.90 -9.90
N LYS A 76 9.46 10.18 -9.91
CA LYS A 76 10.34 11.28 -10.30
C LYS A 76 10.55 12.18 -9.10
N MET A 77 11.77 12.65 -8.94
CA MET A 77 12.15 13.52 -7.84
C MET A 77 13.05 14.65 -8.37
N ASP A 78 12.64 15.88 -8.12
CA ASP A 78 13.44 17.05 -8.44
C ASP A 78 14.25 17.47 -7.21
N LEU A 79 15.58 17.38 -7.34
CA LEU A 79 16.51 17.74 -6.27
C LEU A 79 16.98 19.18 -6.45
N PRO A 80 16.78 20.08 -5.48
CA PRO A 80 17.17 21.51 -5.60
C PRO A 80 18.67 21.74 -5.44
N LEU A 81 19.51 20.75 -5.69
CA LEU A 81 20.96 20.86 -5.62
C LEU A 81 21.50 21.44 -6.93
N ALA A 82 22.24 22.51 -6.86
CA ALA A 82 22.82 23.20 -8.02
C ALA A 82 23.58 22.22 -8.93
N GLY A 83 23.08 21.98 -10.15
CA GLY A 83 23.66 21.12 -11.15
C GLY A 83 23.28 19.63 -11.04
N ALA A 84 22.38 19.25 -10.16
CA ALA A 84 21.82 17.89 -10.15
C ALA A 84 20.59 17.84 -11.06
N GLU A 85 20.62 16.97 -12.07
CA GLU A 85 19.41 16.53 -12.76
C GLU A 85 18.55 15.75 -11.75
N GLY A 86 17.21 15.87 -11.86
CA GLY A 86 16.28 15.09 -11.04
C GLY A 86 16.56 13.59 -11.13
N SER A 87 16.04 12.82 -10.19
CA SER A 87 16.14 11.36 -10.24
C SER A 87 14.84 10.75 -10.74
N GLN A 88 14.97 9.62 -11.44
CA GLN A 88 13.85 8.78 -11.84
C GLN A 88 14.10 7.37 -11.33
N THR A 89 13.07 6.78 -10.72
CA THR A 89 13.11 5.41 -10.23
C THR A 89 11.90 4.65 -10.72
N GLU A 90 12.14 3.47 -11.25
CA GLU A 90 11.11 2.48 -11.55
C GLU A 90 11.36 1.25 -10.68
N MET A 91 10.34 0.75 -10.00
CA MET A 91 10.41 -0.43 -9.16
C MET A 91 9.23 -1.36 -9.46
N SER A 92 9.50 -2.65 -9.56
CA SER A 92 8.49 -3.70 -9.69
C SER A 92 8.73 -4.76 -8.62
N ILE A 93 7.67 -5.10 -7.89
CA ILE A 93 7.70 -6.14 -6.86
C ILE A 93 6.57 -7.12 -7.14
N ASP A 94 6.91 -8.39 -7.31
CA ASP A 94 5.95 -9.49 -7.29
C ASP A 94 5.98 -10.10 -5.88
N PHE A 95 4.80 -10.26 -5.28
CA PHE A 95 4.67 -10.86 -3.97
C PHE A 95 3.45 -11.76 -3.91
N LYS A 96 3.46 -12.69 -2.97
CA LYS A 96 2.37 -13.64 -2.76
C LYS A 96 1.85 -13.62 -1.34
N ILE A 97 0.57 -13.92 -1.23
CA ILE A 97 -0.15 -14.08 0.03
C ILE A 97 -0.81 -15.46 0.04
N ASP A 98 -0.33 -16.36 0.88
CA ASP A 98 -0.90 -17.68 1.11
C ASP A 98 -1.80 -17.63 2.35
N VAL A 99 -3.05 -18.02 2.20
CA VAL A 99 -4.08 -17.94 3.26
C VAL A 99 -4.41 -19.33 3.78
N LYS A 100 -4.18 -19.56 5.07
CA LYS A 100 -4.46 -20.83 5.74
C LYS A 100 -5.55 -20.66 6.79
N SER A 101 -6.42 -21.66 6.93
CA SER A 101 -7.33 -21.75 8.08
C SER A 101 -6.55 -22.15 9.32
N LEU A 102 -6.95 -21.62 10.48
CA LEU A 102 -6.49 -22.15 11.77
C LEU A 102 -7.55 -23.09 12.33
N ASP A 103 -7.13 -24.31 12.68
CA ASP A 103 -8.01 -25.37 13.17
C ASP A 103 -8.85 -24.90 14.38
N GLY A 104 -10.17 -25.10 14.29
CA GLY A 104 -11.11 -24.80 15.37
C GLY A 104 -11.36 -23.32 15.64
N SER A 105 -10.95 -22.44 14.75
CA SER A 105 -11.04 -20.98 14.89
C SER A 105 -11.56 -20.34 13.58
N SER A 106 -12.23 -19.18 13.70
CA SER A 106 -12.53 -18.30 12.57
C SER A 106 -11.32 -17.47 12.11
N ASN A 107 -10.21 -17.52 12.85
CA ASN A 107 -8.98 -16.84 12.54
C ASN A 107 -8.30 -17.43 11.30
N LYS A 108 -7.54 -16.60 10.60
CA LYS A 108 -6.79 -16.98 9.40
C LYS A 108 -5.31 -16.70 9.63
N LYS A 109 -4.47 -17.58 9.09
CA LYS A 109 -3.04 -17.40 9.02
C LYS A 109 -2.68 -16.96 7.61
N ILE A 110 -1.96 -15.87 7.48
CA ILE A 110 -1.51 -15.33 6.21
C ILE A 110 0.01 -15.37 6.19
N GLN A 111 0.56 -15.94 5.13
CA GLN A 111 1.99 -15.92 4.85
C GLN A 111 2.25 -15.01 3.65
N LEU A 112 3.02 -13.94 3.85
CA LEU A 112 3.48 -13.03 2.82
C LEU A 112 4.92 -13.39 2.44
N GLY A 113 5.20 -13.50 1.14
CA GLY A 113 6.54 -13.67 0.59
C GLY A 113 6.75 -12.77 -0.63
N PHE A 114 8.01 -12.40 -0.89
CA PHE A 114 8.39 -11.61 -2.05
C PHE A 114 9.09 -12.51 -3.05
N ASP A 115 8.56 -12.60 -4.29
CA ASP A 115 9.08 -13.51 -5.31
C ASP A 115 10.08 -12.81 -6.23
N LYS A 116 9.74 -11.62 -6.74
CA LYS A 116 10.58 -10.90 -7.70
C LYS A 116 10.67 -9.44 -7.32
N VAL A 117 11.88 -8.91 -7.37
CA VAL A 117 12.16 -7.50 -7.12
C VAL A 117 13.03 -6.97 -8.25
N LYS A 118 12.54 -5.97 -8.97
CA LYS A 118 13.29 -5.27 -10.01
C LYS A 118 13.29 -3.78 -9.71
N MET A 119 14.42 -3.14 -9.94
CA MET A 119 14.56 -1.70 -9.75
C MET A 119 15.51 -1.12 -10.79
N SER A 120 15.12 -0.01 -11.37
CA SER A 120 15.98 0.84 -12.19
C SER A 120 15.93 2.25 -11.61
N MET A 121 17.11 2.84 -11.39
CA MET A 121 17.22 4.19 -10.86
C MET A 121 18.22 4.98 -11.69
N GLN A 122 17.77 6.13 -12.20
CA GLN A 122 18.62 7.11 -12.87
C GLN A 122 18.84 8.29 -11.93
N MET A 123 20.10 8.57 -11.59
CA MET A 123 20.47 9.66 -10.71
C MET A 123 21.83 10.24 -11.10
N ALA A 124 21.93 11.57 -11.23
CA ALA A 124 23.15 12.28 -11.57
C ALA A 124 23.89 11.69 -12.83
N GLY A 125 23.11 11.31 -13.86
CA GLY A 125 23.62 10.72 -15.10
C GLY A 125 24.09 9.27 -14.98
N GLN A 126 23.92 8.64 -13.82
CA GLN A 126 24.21 7.21 -13.60
C GLN A 126 22.93 6.39 -13.61
N ASN A 127 22.95 5.26 -14.30
CA ASN A 127 21.88 4.27 -14.24
C ASN A 127 22.30 3.11 -13.34
N MET A 128 21.49 2.84 -12.30
CA MET A 128 21.68 1.72 -11.41
C MET A 128 20.49 0.76 -11.59
N VAL A 129 20.78 -0.54 -11.64
CA VAL A 129 19.78 -1.59 -11.84
C VAL A 129 19.92 -2.67 -10.80
N TYR A 130 18.81 -3.27 -10.45
CA TYR A 130 18.70 -4.49 -9.66
C TYR A 130 17.59 -5.37 -10.25
N ASP A 131 17.88 -6.64 -10.40
CA ASP A 131 16.93 -7.67 -10.80
C ASP A 131 17.24 -8.93 -9.98
N SER A 132 16.30 -9.36 -9.13
CA SER A 132 16.48 -10.56 -8.31
C SER A 132 16.66 -11.83 -9.14
N GLU A 133 16.20 -11.83 -10.40
CA GLU A 133 16.33 -12.95 -11.33
C GLU A 133 17.61 -12.90 -12.19
N ASP A 134 18.35 -11.77 -12.20
CA ASP A 134 19.60 -11.59 -12.96
C ASP A 134 20.74 -11.13 -12.02
N PRO A 135 21.38 -12.05 -11.27
CA PRO A 135 22.39 -11.72 -10.27
C PRO A 135 23.69 -11.14 -10.86
N ASP A 136 23.93 -11.32 -12.16
CA ASP A 136 25.16 -10.87 -12.83
C ASP A 136 25.06 -9.39 -13.26
N ASN A 137 23.85 -8.86 -13.42
CA ASN A 137 23.59 -7.50 -13.89
C ASN A 137 22.98 -6.63 -12.77
N GLN A 138 23.66 -6.56 -11.63
CA GLN A 138 23.18 -5.82 -10.47
C GLN A 138 24.19 -4.76 -10.03
N SER A 139 23.71 -3.54 -9.84
CA SER A 139 24.52 -2.48 -9.23
C SER A 139 24.84 -2.84 -7.77
N PRO A 140 26.10 -2.81 -7.33
CA PRO A 140 26.49 -3.26 -5.98
C PRO A 140 25.72 -2.59 -4.85
N LEU A 141 25.38 -1.31 -5.01
CA LEU A 141 24.62 -0.56 -4.04
C LEU A 141 23.20 -1.12 -3.89
N LEU A 142 22.48 -1.31 -5.00
CA LEU A 142 21.12 -1.83 -4.99
C LEU A 142 21.10 -3.30 -4.56
N LYS A 143 22.11 -4.08 -4.94
CA LYS A 143 22.26 -5.47 -4.50
C LYS A 143 22.34 -5.53 -2.96
N THR A 144 23.19 -4.72 -2.34
CA THR A 144 23.33 -4.70 -0.88
C THR A 144 22.02 -4.27 -0.20
N THR A 145 21.23 -3.43 -0.86
CA THR A 145 19.99 -2.86 -0.31
C THR A 145 18.81 -3.82 -0.48
N LEU A 146 18.66 -4.46 -1.64
CA LEU A 146 17.43 -5.16 -2.02
C LEU A 146 17.54 -6.70 -1.97
N SER A 147 18.77 -7.27 -1.89
CA SER A 147 18.93 -8.73 -1.91
C SER A 147 18.27 -9.45 -0.75
N SER A 148 18.14 -8.80 0.40
CA SER A 148 17.46 -9.39 1.55
C SER A 148 15.93 -9.38 1.43
N LEU A 149 15.35 -8.60 0.53
CA LEU A 149 13.89 -8.49 0.44
C LEU A 149 13.26 -9.78 -0.09
N SER A 150 13.86 -10.41 -1.10
CA SER A 150 13.37 -11.68 -1.65
C SER A 150 13.47 -12.87 -0.68
N ASP A 151 14.34 -12.76 0.33
CA ASP A 151 14.54 -13.82 1.33
C ASP A 151 13.66 -13.62 2.57
N GLN A 152 12.88 -12.53 2.63
CA GLN A 152 12.00 -12.24 3.74
C GLN A 152 10.65 -12.90 3.55
N SER A 153 10.14 -13.48 4.62
CA SER A 153 8.76 -13.92 4.72
C SER A 153 8.15 -13.43 6.03
N TYR A 154 6.85 -13.21 5.99
CA TYR A 154 6.11 -12.73 7.15
C TYR A 154 4.87 -13.58 7.35
N GLU A 155 4.61 -13.91 8.60
CA GLU A 155 3.44 -14.66 9.00
C GLU A 155 2.57 -13.80 9.90
N ALA A 156 1.31 -13.62 9.53
CA ALA A 156 0.34 -12.85 10.30
C ALA A 156 -0.90 -13.68 10.61
N THR A 157 -1.43 -13.51 11.83
CA THR A 157 -2.73 -14.06 12.20
C THR A 157 -3.77 -12.95 12.14
N PHE A 158 -4.88 -13.24 11.47
CA PHE A 158 -6.01 -12.33 11.33
C PHE A 158 -7.25 -12.90 12.01
N ASP A 159 -8.07 -12.04 12.62
CA ASP A 159 -9.41 -12.44 13.09
C ASP A 159 -10.40 -12.55 11.93
N GLU A 160 -11.64 -12.88 12.23
CA GLU A 160 -12.74 -12.98 11.25
C GLU A 160 -13.06 -11.68 10.53
N ASN A 161 -12.68 -10.54 11.10
CA ASN A 161 -12.85 -9.20 10.54
C ASN A 161 -11.60 -8.68 9.81
N ASN A 162 -10.63 -9.57 9.54
CA ASN A 162 -9.34 -9.25 8.93
C ASN A 162 -8.46 -8.27 9.74
N LYS A 163 -8.65 -8.19 11.06
CA LYS A 163 -7.76 -7.43 11.93
C LYS A 163 -6.55 -8.29 12.30
N ILE A 164 -5.35 -7.73 12.20
CA ILE A 164 -4.11 -8.40 12.60
C ILE A 164 -4.10 -8.60 14.12
N LEU A 165 -3.93 -9.85 14.53
CA LEU A 165 -3.75 -10.26 15.93
C LEU A 165 -2.28 -10.46 16.29
N SER A 166 -1.48 -10.98 15.37
CA SER A 166 -0.02 -11.14 15.51
C SER A 166 0.66 -11.03 14.15
N LEU A 167 1.91 -10.60 14.16
CA LEU A 167 2.79 -10.56 13.00
C LEU A 167 4.19 -10.99 13.42
N GLU A 168 4.73 -11.97 12.73
CA GLU A 168 6.09 -12.49 12.90
C GLU A 168 6.82 -12.43 11.56
N GLY A 169 8.10 -12.06 11.55
CA GLY A 169 8.93 -12.01 10.34
C GLY A 169 10.08 -13.01 10.44
N GLU A 170 10.34 -13.71 9.35
CA GLU A 170 11.47 -14.61 9.16
C GLU A 170 12.40 -14.10 8.06
N GLY A 171 13.70 -14.28 8.23
CA GLY A 171 14.74 -13.88 7.28
C GLY A 171 15.76 -12.89 7.87
N GLU A 172 16.90 -12.75 7.20
CA GLU A 172 17.92 -11.78 7.60
C GLU A 172 17.38 -10.35 7.41
N GLY A 173 17.27 -9.62 8.51
CA GLY A 173 16.74 -8.24 8.53
C GLY A 173 15.25 -8.12 8.85
N ALA A 174 14.50 -9.22 8.91
CA ALA A 174 13.13 -9.21 9.38
C ALA A 174 13.08 -8.72 10.85
N GLY A 175 12.32 -7.67 11.10
CA GLY A 175 12.12 -7.11 12.45
C GLY A 175 13.13 -6.07 12.94
N ASN A 176 14.29 -5.90 12.32
CA ASN A 176 15.33 -4.98 12.83
C ASN A 176 15.45 -3.64 12.08
N GLY A 177 14.65 -3.33 11.10
CA GLY A 177 14.45 -2.02 10.46
C GLY A 177 15.62 -1.07 10.18
N LEU A 178 16.86 -1.45 10.51
CA LEU A 178 18.06 -0.62 10.39
C LEU A 178 18.87 -0.93 9.12
N GLY A 179 18.50 -1.96 8.35
CA GLY A 179 19.12 -2.28 7.07
C GLY A 179 18.42 -1.53 5.93
N MET A 180 19.18 -0.88 5.06
CA MET A 180 18.65 -0.36 3.81
C MET A 180 18.13 -1.55 2.99
N GLY A 181 16.81 -1.66 2.78
CA GLY A 181 16.18 -2.73 1.99
C GLY A 181 15.36 -3.77 2.77
N ALA A 182 15.49 -3.83 4.10
CA ALA A 182 14.59 -4.64 4.91
C ALA A 182 13.31 -3.86 5.22
N MET A 183 12.15 -4.43 4.94
CA MET A 183 10.89 -3.89 5.44
C MET A 183 10.84 -4.09 6.95
N SER A 184 10.54 -3.04 7.70
CA SER A 184 10.29 -3.20 9.13
C SER A 184 9.00 -3.98 9.35
N GLN A 185 8.89 -4.64 10.50
CA GLN A 185 7.64 -5.33 10.89
C GLN A 185 6.43 -4.39 10.83
N GLY A 186 6.61 -3.11 11.20
CA GLY A 186 5.57 -2.09 11.11
C GLY A 186 5.15 -1.76 9.67
N ASP A 187 6.09 -1.81 8.72
CA ASP A 187 5.80 -1.58 7.31
C ASP A 187 4.97 -2.71 6.72
N VAL A 188 5.34 -3.95 7.06
CA VAL A 188 4.59 -5.15 6.65
C VAL A 188 3.22 -5.20 7.31
N GLU A 189 3.13 -4.86 8.60
CA GLU A 189 1.85 -4.74 9.30
C GLU A 189 0.94 -3.75 8.58
N ASN A 190 1.45 -2.58 8.25
CA ASN A 190 0.69 -1.58 7.50
C ASN A 190 0.28 -2.12 6.13
N MET A 191 1.17 -2.75 5.36
CA MET A 191 0.85 -3.33 4.05
C MET A 191 -0.24 -4.41 4.15
N LEU A 192 -0.13 -5.35 5.07
CA LEU A 192 -1.11 -6.42 5.27
C LEU A 192 -2.46 -5.89 5.77
N GLN A 193 -2.45 -4.91 6.69
CA GLN A 193 -3.69 -4.24 7.11
C GLN A 193 -4.37 -3.56 5.93
N GLN A 194 -3.60 -2.95 5.09
CA GLN A 194 -4.09 -2.24 3.92
C GLN A 194 -4.73 -3.17 2.90
N LEU A 195 -4.15 -4.33 2.66
CA LEU A 195 -4.68 -5.33 1.73
C LEU A 195 -5.88 -6.10 2.31
N GLY A 196 -5.91 -6.30 3.63
CA GLY A 196 -6.89 -7.14 4.31
C GLY A 196 -8.02 -6.40 5.00
N ASP A 197 -7.75 -5.21 5.57
CA ASP A 197 -8.71 -4.42 6.36
C ASP A 197 -9.08 -3.10 5.64
N PHE A 198 -9.45 -3.22 4.36
CA PHE A 198 -9.95 -2.06 3.63
C PHE A 198 -11.31 -1.65 4.25
N LYS A 199 -11.39 -0.46 4.89
CA LYS A 199 -12.62 -0.01 5.54
C LYS A 199 -13.61 0.51 4.54
N PHE A 200 -14.38 -0.42 4.03
CA PHE A 200 -15.57 -0.12 3.29
C PHE A 200 -16.74 0.24 4.22
N PRO A 201 -17.78 0.93 3.71
CA PRO A 201 -19.05 1.03 4.41
C PRO A 201 -19.61 -0.36 4.73
N GLU A 202 -20.15 -0.53 5.95
CA GLU A 202 -20.70 -1.82 6.40
C GLU A 202 -21.99 -2.23 5.69
N ALA A 203 -22.72 -1.23 5.14
CA ALA A 203 -23.96 -1.46 4.41
C ALA A 203 -23.71 -1.51 2.91
N MET A 204 -24.67 -2.07 2.18
CA MET A 204 -24.73 -1.97 0.71
C MET A 204 -24.76 -0.51 0.29
N ILE A 205 -23.96 -0.16 -0.72
CA ILE A 205 -23.82 1.22 -1.21
C ILE A 205 -24.25 1.36 -2.65
N ASP A 206 -24.82 2.51 -2.96
CA ASP A 206 -25.23 2.90 -4.31
C ASP A 206 -24.11 3.65 -5.05
N PRO A 207 -24.14 3.71 -6.40
CA PRO A 207 -23.25 4.57 -7.15
C PRO A 207 -23.24 6.01 -6.62
N ASP A 208 -22.06 6.63 -6.64
CA ASP A 208 -21.73 7.94 -6.09
C ASP A 208 -21.80 8.06 -4.55
N THR A 209 -21.99 6.95 -3.83
CA THR A 209 -21.78 6.92 -2.38
C THR A 209 -20.32 7.26 -2.07
N LYS A 210 -20.16 8.15 -1.06
CA LYS A 210 -18.85 8.65 -0.63
C LYS A 210 -18.58 8.23 0.80
N TRP A 211 -17.32 7.92 1.09
CA TRP A 211 -16.83 7.72 2.45
C TRP A 211 -15.40 8.22 2.58
N GLN A 212 -14.93 8.39 3.79
CA GLN A 212 -13.62 8.93 4.10
C GLN A 212 -12.89 7.99 5.05
N ASN A 213 -11.60 7.78 4.79
CA ASN A 213 -10.70 7.12 5.71
C ASN A 213 -9.61 8.08 6.16
N LYS A 214 -9.29 8.03 7.46
CA LYS A 214 -8.19 8.79 8.06
C LYS A 214 -7.19 7.83 8.67
N GLN A 215 -5.93 8.13 8.48
CA GLN A 215 -4.83 7.33 8.98
C GLN A 215 -3.77 8.19 9.61
N ASN A 216 -3.15 7.63 10.63
CA ASN A 216 -1.99 8.23 11.28
C ASN A 216 -0.85 7.22 11.24
N PHE A 217 0.26 7.62 10.67
CA PHE A 217 1.49 6.83 10.62
C PHE A 217 2.56 7.50 11.46
N LYS A 218 3.26 6.71 12.27
CA LYS A 218 4.45 7.17 13.00
C LYS A 218 5.68 6.66 12.28
N MET A 219 6.44 7.57 11.73
CA MET A 219 7.69 7.28 11.04
C MET A 219 8.86 7.91 11.81
N GLN A 220 9.89 7.13 12.15
CA GLN A 220 10.97 7.57 13.05
C GLN A 220 11.65 8.86 12.61
N GLN A 221 11.72 9.16 11.32
CA GLN A 221 12.45 10.31 10.78
C GLN A 221 11.55 11.46 10.31
N ILE A 222 10.29 11.16 9.98
CA ILE A 222 9.31 12.11 9.48
C ILE A 222 8.44 12.64 10.63
N GLY A 223 8.32 11.86 11.71
CA GLY A 223 7.38 12.15 12.78
C GLY A 223 6.01 11.49 12.54
N GLU A 224 4.94 12.18 12.87
CA GLU A 224 3.58 11.69 12.60
C GLU A 224 3.12 12.21 11.25
N MET A 225 2.60 11.31 10.42
CA MET A 225 1.96 11.61 9.15
C MET A 225 0.47 11.28 9.24
N ASN A 226 -0.37 12.25 8.95
CA ASN A 226 -1.80 12.10 8.87
C ASN A 226 -2.22 12.04 7.40
N MET A 227 -2.91 11.00 7.01
CA MET A 227 -3.45 10.87 5.66
C MET A 227 -4.96 10.84 5.71
N THR A 228 -5.60 11.62 4.85
CA THR A 228 -7.05 11.65 4.67
C THR A 228 -7.36 11.30 3.23
N VAL A 229 -8.21 10.29 3.03
CA VAL A 229 -8.61 9.82 1.70
C VAL A 229 -10.12 9.76 1.58
N ASP A 230 -10.65 10.46 0.59
CA ASP A 230 -12.05 10.47 0.20
C ASP A 230 -12.28 9.50 -0.95
N TYR A 231 -13.17 8.55 -0.76
CA TYR A 231 -13.54 7.54 -1.74
C TYR A 231 -14.91 7.82 -2.32
N THR A 232 -15.12 7.40 -3.57
CA THR A 232 -16.42 7.43 -4.24
C THR A 232 -16.62 6.15 -5.02
N TYR A 233 -17.66 5.40 -4.72
CA TYR A 233 -18.10 4.29 -5.55
C TYR A 233 -18.72 4.80 -6.84
N LYS A 234 -18.18 4.40 -8.00
CA LYS A 234 -18.63 4.90 -9.32
C LYS A 234 -19.62 3.97 -10.01
N GLY A 235 -19.96 2.86 -9.38
CA GLY A 235 -20.83 1.84 -9.93
C GLY A 235 -20.08 0.63 -10.46
N PRO A 236 -20.83 -0.35 -11.00
CA PRO A 236 -20.26 -1.55 -11.58
C PRO A 236 -19.57 -1.26 -12.92
N VAL A 237 -18.51 -2.01 -13.20
CA VAL A 237 -17.87 -2.09 -14.51
C VAL A 237 -17.63 -3.54 -14.88
N GLU A 238 -17.66 -3.85 -16.17
CA GLU A 238 -17.29 -5.17 -16.67
C GLU A 238 -15.82 -5.17 -17.11
N SER A 239 -15.05 -6.12 -16.59
CA SER A 239 -13.66 -6.35 -16.99
C SER A 239 -13.39 -7.84 -17.00
N ASP A 240 -12.86 -8.38 -18.11
CA ASP A 240 -12.53 -9.79 -18.30
C ASP A 240 -13.69 -10.77 -17.95
N GLY A 241 -14.92 -10.37 -18.27
CA GLY A 241 -16.13 -11.15 -18.00
C GLY A 241 -16.56 -11.16 -16.52
N LYS A 242 -15.93 -10.34 -15.68
CA LYS A 242 -16.28 -10.14 -14.27
C LYS A 242 -16.94 -8.80 -14.06
N LYS A 243 -17.92 -8.76 -13.17
CA LYS A 243 -18.56 -7.52 -12.72
C LYS A 243 -17.84 -7.02 -11.49
N LEU A 244 -17.17 -5.87 -11.61
CA LEU A 244 -16.32 -5.28 -10.60
C LEU A 244 -16.90 -3.95 -10.08
N ALA A 245 -16.59 -3.61 -8.85
CA ALA A 245 -16.90 -2.31 -8.29
C ALA A 245 -15.76 -1.31 -8.61
N LYS A 246 -16.08 -0.25 -9.37
CA LYS A 246 -15.14 0.84 -9.64
C LYS A 246 -15.24 1.88 -8.53
N ILE A 247 -14.09 2.18 -7.92
CA ILE A 247 -13.96 3.17 -6.85
C ILE A 247 -12.91 4.18 -7.28
N THR A 248 -13.22 5.47 -7.17
CA THR A 248 -12.22 6.55 -7.32
C THR A 248 -11.91 7.12 -5.95
N PHE A 249 -10.70 7.62 -5.79
CA PHE A 249 -10.31 8.26 -4.56
C PHE A 249 -9.43 9.49 -4.80
N SER A 250 -9.46 10.39 -3.82
CA SER A 250 -8.54 11.52 -3.72
C SER A 250 -8.16 11.73 -2.26
N GLY A 251 -6.97 12.21 -2.02
CA GLY A 251 -6.50 12.40 -0.66
C GLY A 251 -5.32 13.33 -0.56
N LYS A 252 -4.89 13.54 0.69
CA LYS A 252 -3.70 14.30 1.02
C LYS A 252 -3.03 13.74 2.27
N ALA A 253 -1.72 13.94 2.34
CA ALA A 253 -0.91 13.64 3.49
C ALA A 253 -0.40 14.93 4.13
N GLU A 254 -0.42 15.00 5.45
CA GLU A 254 0.08 16.12 6.24
C GLU A 254 1.03 15.57 7.31
N THR A 255 2.15 16.22 7.54
CA THR A 255 3.03 15.87 8.66
C THR A 255 2.69 16.71 9.89
N SER A 256 2.74 16.09 11.07
CA SER A 256 2.65 16.79 12.35
C SER A 256 3.85 16.45 13.22
N GLY A 257 4.36 17.46 13.93
CA GLY A 257 5.50 17.31 14.82
C GLY A 257 6.84 17.83 14.23
N ALA A 258 7.89 17.77 15.04
CA ALA A 258 9.22 18.27 14.71
C ALA A 258 10.07 17.20 14.01
N GLY A 259 9.65 16.72 12.85
CA GLY A 259 10.43 15.81 12.03
C GLY A 259 11.53 16.53 11.22
N LEU A 260 12.50 15.75 10.72
CA LEU A 260 13.50 16.27 9.76
C LEU A 260 12.88 16.53 8.38
N VAL A 261 11.74 15.94 8.09
CA VAL A 261 11.00 16.08 6.83
C VAL A 261 9.59 16.56 7.15
N SER A 262 9.12 17.55 6.41
CA SER A 262 7.72 18.00 6.47
C SER A 262 7.12 18.08 5.07
N PHE A 263 5.84 17.72 4.94
CA PHE A 263 5.08 17.89 3.71
C PHE A 263 4.48 19.29 3.67
N LYS A 264 4.79 20.05 2.63
CA LYS A 264 4.22 21.38 2.41
C LYS A 264 2.94 21.31 1.60
N ASP A 265 2.94 20.44 0.59
CA ASP A 265 1.79 20.13 -0.24
C ASP A 265 1.82 18.64 -0.58
N SER A 266 0.65 18.04 -0.65
CA SER A 266 0.50 16.69 -1.13
C SER A 266 -0.88 16.50 -1.74
N GLN A 267 -0.93 15.89 -2.91
CA GLN A 267 -2.16 15.51 -3.59
C GLN A 267 -2.06 14.07 -4.04
N MET A 268 -3.08 13.31 -3.75
CA MET A 268 -3.21 11.92 -4.18
C MET A 268 -4.54 11.74 -4.91
N THR A 269 -4.51 11.01 -6.01
CA THR A 269 -5.71 10.59 -6.75
C THR A 269 -5.54 9.18 -7.26
N GLY A 270 -6.64 8.46 -7.45
CA GLY A 270 -6.54 7.14 -8.02
C GLY A 270 -7.87 6.48 -8.32
N THR A 271 -7.75 5.26 -8.81
CA THR A 271 -8.88 4.39 -9.16
C THR A 271 -8.57 2.98 -8.69
N MET A 272 -9.58 2.28 -8.19
CA MET A 272 -9.52 0.88 -7.81
C MET A 272 -10.62 0.10 -8.51
N LEU A 273 -10.33 -1.15 -8.87
CA LEU A 273 -11.27 -2.18 -9.29
C LEU A 273 -11.28 -3.28 -8.24
N PHE A 274 -12.41 -3.40 -7.57
CA PHE A 274 -12.62 -4.39 -6.51
C PHE A 274 -13.59 -5.46 -6.99
N ASP A 275 -13.24 -6.72 -6.76
CA ASP A 275 -14.12 -7.87 -7.01
C ASP A 275 -14.90 -8.18 -5.72
N PRO A 276 -16.19 -7.82 -5.64
CA PRO A 276 -16.96 -8.04 -4.41
C PRO A 276 -17.25 -9.51 -4.14
N GLN A 277 -17.22 -10.37 -5.16
CA GLN A 277 -17.44 -11.82 -4.99
C GLN A 277 -16.19 -12.50 -4.44
N LEU A 278 -15.01 -12.12 -4.93
CA LEU A 278 -13.74 -12.58 -4.39
C LEU A 278 -13.41 -11.91 -3.06
N GLY A 279 -13.92 -10.70 -2.82
CA GLY A 279 -13.57 -9.86 -1.68
C GLY A 279 -12.15 -9.31 -1.76
N ALA A 280 -11.63 -9.06 -2.97
CA ALA A 280 -10.26 -8.63 -3.19
C ALA A 280 -10.13 -7.47 -4.17
N LEU A 281 -9.12 -6.64 -3.95
CA LEU A 281 -8.68 -5.62 -4.88
C LEU A 281 -8.00 -6.30 -6.07
N LEU A 282 -8.51 -6.07 -7.30
CA LEU A 282 -7.89 -6.61 -8.52
C LEU A 282 -6.86 -5.66 -9.10
N GLU A 283 -7.17 -4.38 -9.14
CA GLU A 283 -6.31 -3.36 -9.71
C GLU A 283 -6.45 -2.05 -8.94
N SER A 284 -5.34 -1.33 -8.84
CA SER A 284 -5.34 0.06 -8.37
C SER A 284 -4.28 0.85 -9.13
N GLU A 285 -4.62 2.08 -9.52
CA GLU A 285 -3.66 3.07 -9.97
C GLU A 285 -3.75 4.28 -9.05
N THR A 286 -2.62 4.67 -8.47
CA THR A 286 -2.47 5.83 -7.59
C THR A 286 -1.48 6.79 -8.20
N LYS A 287 -1.84 8.07 -8.27
CA LYS A 287 -0.95 9.20 -8.62
C LYS A 287 -0.80 10.08 -7.40
N MET A 288 0.41 10.47 -7.11
CA MET A 288 0.72 11.32 -5.99
C MET A 288 1.77 12.35 -6.37
N ASP A 289 1.45 13.59 -6.13
CA ASP A 289 2.35 14.73 -6.22
C ASP A 289 2.57 15.28 -4.81
N MET A 290 3.83 15.56 -4.46
CA MET A 290 4.18 15.96 -3.11
C MET A 290 5.38 16.90 -3.11
N THR A 291 5.27 18.00 -2.35
CA THR A 291 6.40 18.88 -2.01
C THR A 291 6.84 18.64 -0.58
N MET A 292 8.08 18.23 -0.39
CA MET A 292 8.70 17.98 0.91
C MET A 292 9.72 19.05 1.23
N SER A 293 9.80 19.45 2.50
CA SER A 293 10.90 20.26 3.04
C SER A 293 11.79 19.40 3.94
N ILE A 294 13.10 19.50 3.75
CA ILE A 294 14.12 18.70 4.41
C ILE A 294 15.00 19.60 5.25
N GLY A 295 15.10 19.32 6.55
CA GLY A 295 15.82 20.17 7.50
C GLY A 295 14.93 21.19 8.21
N GLY A 296 13.63 20.90 8.30
CA GLY A 296 12.62 21.74 8.93
C GLY A 296 12.03 22.80 7.99
N GLU A 297 11.28 23.77 8.52
CA GLU A 297 10.51 24.75 7.74
C GLU A 297 11.33 25.61 6.78
N SER A 298 12.62 25.82 7.07
CA SER A 298 13.57 26.58 6.21
C SER A 298 14.52 25.68 5.41
N GLY A 299 14.25 24.39 5.35
CA GLY A 299 15.06 23.41 4.66
C GLY A 299 14.95 23.47 3.13
N ALA A 300 15.69 22.59 2.45
CA ALA A 300 15.57 22.44 1.00
C ALA A 300 14.22 21.84 0.62
N GLU A 301 13.55 22.40 -0.38
CA GLU A 301 12.31 21.86 -0.93
C GLU A 301 12.63 20.85 -2.02
N MET A 302 11.83 19.79 -2.09
CA MET A 302 11.95 18.72 -3.06
C MET A 302 10.57 18.32 -3.54
N ASP A 303 10.39 18.33 -4.85
CA ASP A 303 9.16 17.87 -5.47
C ASP A 303 9.27 16.42 -5.89
N THR A 304 8.23 15.65 -5.63
CA THR A 304 8.11 14.25 -6.06
C THR A 304 6.80 14.01 -6.76
N ALA A 305 6.86 13.27 -7.87
CA ALA A 305 5.70 12.76 -8.58
C ALA A 305 5.81 11.22 -8.63
N THR A 306 4.79 10.54 -8.14
CA THR A 306 4.76 9.08 -8.07
C THR A 306 3.52 8.54 -8.75
N VAL A 307 3.68 7.48 -9.54
CA VAL A 307 2.60 6.66 -10.06
C VAL A 307 2.82 5.23 -9.59
N SER A 308 1.87 4.69 -8.83
CA SER A 308 1.91 3.29 -8.38
C SER A 308 0.73 2.52 -8.97
N LYS A 309 1.02 1.34 -9.50
CA LYS A 309 0.04 0.40 -10.02
C LYS A 309 0.15 -0.90 -9.26
N TYR A 310 -1.00 -1.40 -8.86
CA TYR A 310 -1.14 -2.67 -8.17
C TYR A 310 -2.07 -3.56 -8.97
N SER A 311 -1.72 -4.83 -9.12
CA SER A 311 -2.52 -5.81 -9.87
C SER A 311 -2.49 -7.17 -9.18
N LEU A 312 -3.66 -7.79 -9.04
CA LEU A 312 -3.79 -9.20 -8.70
C LEU A 312 -3.57 -10.02 -9.98
N ILE A 313 -2.51 -10.81 -10.02
CA ILE A 313 -2.09 -11.58 -11.19
C ILE A 313 -2.86 -12.91 -11.28
N SER A 314 -2.95 -13.63 -10.17
CA SER A 314 -3.70 -14.89 -10.07
C SER A 314 -4.21 -15.15 -8.66
N VAL A 315 -5.19 -16.04 -8.56
CA VAL A 315 -5.68 -16.66 -7.32
C VAL A 315 -5.73 -18.15 -7.56
N ASP A 316 -4.91 -18.92 -6.87
CA ASP A 316 -4.71 -20.35 -7.04
C ASP A 316 -5.39 -21.16 -5.90
#